data_5406fb64d3fd1fc31efe2f3cb982ca86
#
_entry.id   5406fb64d3fd1fc31efe2f3cb982ca86
#
_cell.length_a   1.000
_cell.length_b   1.000
_cell.length_c   1.000
_cell.angle_alpha   90.00
_cell.angle_beta   90.00
_cell.angle_gamma   90.00
#
_symmetry.space_group_name_H-M   'P 1'
#
loop_
_entity.id
_entity.type
_entity.pdbx_description
1 polymer ?
#
loop_
_entity_poly.entity_id
_entity_poly.type
_entity_poly.pdbx_seq_one_letter_code
_entity_poly.pdbx_strand_id
1 'polypeptide(L)'
;KYLEEKGEGSGKVVFYGCPGEEGAATKAFMARDGVFAECDAALTWHPGNVNQVTSGTCNTCIQTEYKFAGVASHAAGAPDKGRSARDAVELMNIGVQFLREHMPDSARIHYSITDAGGDSPNVVQPKAQVLYMVRSIWVKDALELQERVDRIALAASMMTDTKMEKK
;
A
#
# COMPACT_ATOMS: atom_id res chain seq x y z
N LYS A 1 -4.97 -34.30 -19.07
CA LYS A 1 -4.02 -35.43 -19.29
C LYS A 1 -4.28 -36.58 -18.30
N TYR A 2 -4.14 -36.41 -16.97
CA TYR A 2 -4.35 -37.50 -15.99
C TYR A 2 -5.75 -38.13 -16.08
N LEU A 3 -6.81 -37.31 -16.13
CA LEU A 3 -8.20 -37.77 -16.25
C LEU A 3 -8.46 -38.45 -17.59
N GLU A 4 -7.88 -37.95 -18.69
CA GLU A 4 -7.94 -38.55 -20.01
C GLU A 4 -7.25 -39.93 -20.03
N GLU A 5 -6.08 -40.06 -19.39
CA GLU A 5 -5.32 -41.32 -19.31
C GLU A 5 -6.02 -42.36 -18.44
N LYS A 6 -6.74 -41.96 -17.40
CA LYS A 6 -7.45 -42.85 -16.48
C LYS A 6 -8.87 -43.18 -16.92
N GLY A 7 -9.45 -42.40 -17.84
CA GLY A 7 -10.82 -42.57 -18.26
C GLY A 7 -11.86 -42.36 -17.15
N GLU A 8 -11.47 -41.69 -16.07
CA GLU A 8 -12.28 -41.45 -14.91
C GLU A 8 -12.59 -39.95 -14.79
N GLY A 9 -13.86 -39.64 -14.57
CA GLY A 9 -14.35 -38.29 -14.31
C GLY A 9 -14.60 -37.44 -15.56
N SER A 10 -15.42 -36.43 -15.36
CA SER A 10 -15.67 -35.36 -16.34
C SER A 10 -15.33 -34.04 -15.65
N GLY A 11 -14.67 -33.17 -16.35
CA GLY A 11 -14.32 -31.85 -15.81
C GLY A 11 -13.77 -30.91 -16.86
N LYS A 12 -13.80 -29.64 -16.55
CA LYS A 12 -13.25 -28.57 -17.36
C LYS A 12 -12.14 -27.88 -16.57
N VAL A 13 -10.97 -27.77 -17.16
CA VAL A 13 -9.88 -26.96 -16.64
C VAL A 13 -9.81 -25.67 -17.42
N VAL A 14 -9.89 -24.55 -16.71
CA VAL A 14 -9.82 -23.22 -17.31
C VAL A 14 -8.57 -22.52 -16.79
N PHE A 15 -7.77 -21.99 -17.69
CA PHE A 15 -6.62 -21.17 -17.35
C PHE A 15 -6.98 -19.68 -17.48
N TYR A 16 -6.77 -18.94 -16.39
CA TYR A 16 -6.98 -17.50 -16.36
C TYR A 16 -5.65 -16.76 -16.35
N GLY A 17 -5.38 -15.98 -17.39
CA GLY A 17 -4.29 -15.01 -17.40
C GLY A 17 -4.67 -13.80 -16.53
N CYS A 18 -3.92 -13.56 -15.47
CA CYS A 18 -4.19 -12.48 -14.51
C CYS A 18 -3.04 -11.45 -14.53
N PRO A 19 -3.04 -10.49 -15.46
CA PRO A 19 -1.98 -9.48 -15.55
C PRO A 19 -2.03 -8.49 -14.39
N GLY A 20 -0.91 -7.80 -14.11
CA GLY A 20 -0.86 -6.75 -13.10
C GLY A 20 -1.08 -7.25 -11.66
N GLU A 21 -0.58 -8.43 -11.33
CA GLU A 21 -0.69 -8.98 -9.98
C GLU A 21 0.01 -8.10 -8.98
N GLU A 22 1.26 -7.68 -9.27
CA GLU A 22 2.07 -6.80 -8.43
C GLU A 22 1.53 -5.37 -8.46
N GLY A 23 1.05 -4.90 -7.32
CA GLY A 23 0.56 -3.53 -7.11
C GLY A 23 -0.87 -3.25 -7.54
N ALA A 24 -1.37 -3.84 -8.64
CA ALA A 24 -2.73 -3.63 -9.13
C ALA A 24 -3.75 -4.63 -8.57
N ALA A 25 -3.30 -5.81 -8.10
CA ALA A 25 -4.14 -6.88 -7.55
C ALA A 25 -5.34 -7.24 -8.44
N THR A 26 -5.12 -7.37 -9.75
CA THR A 26 -6.20 -7.53 -10.75
C THR A 26 -7.09 -8.74 -10.53
N LYS A 27 -6.60 -9.81 -9.88
CA LYS A 27 -7.45 -10.95 -9.50
C LYS A 27 -8.63 -10.55 -8.61
N ALA A 28 -8.46 -9.55 -7.75
CA ALA A 28 -9.55 -9.04 -6.92
C ALA A 28 -10.66 -8.40 -7.76
N PHE A 29 -10.30 -7.65 -8.78
CA PHE A 29 -11.26 -7.07 -9.73
C PHE A 29 -11.93 -8.15 -10.58
N MET A 30 -11.20 -9.13 -11.06
CA MET A 30 -11.75 -10.28 -11.81
C MET A 30 -12.75 -11.06 -10.94
N ALA A 31 -12.44 -11.30 -9.67
CA ALA A 31 -13.35 -11.95 -8.74
C ALA A 31 -14.61 -11.13 -8.49
N ARG A 32 -14.48 -9.82 -8.27
CA ARG A 32 -15.60 -8.88 -8.12
C ARG A 32 -16.52 -8.91 -9.34
N ASP A 33 -15.94 -8.96 -10.52
CA ASP A 33 -16.67 -8.93 -11.79
C ASP A 33 -17.21 -10.32 -12.21
N GLY A 34 -17.08 -11.33 -11.32
CA GLY A 34 -17.67 -12.66 -11.49
C GLY A 34 -16.93 -13.59 -12.44
N VAL A 35 -15.71 -13.26 -12.86
CA VAL A 35 -14.94 -14.04 -13.85
C VAL A 35 -14.73 -15.51 -13.41
N PHE A 36 -14.69 -15.76 -12.11
CA PHE A 36 -14.46 -17.09 -11.52
C PHE A 36 -15.75 -17.77 -11.04
N ALA A 37 -16.91 -17.20 -11.31
CA ALA A 37 -18.19 -17.67 -10.75
C ALA A 37 -18.58 -19.10 -11.19
N GLU A 38 -18.07 -19.56 -12.33
CA GLU A 38 -18.33 -20.92 -12.85
C GLU A 38 -17.34 -21.98 -12.33
N CYS A 39 -16.37 -21.58 -11.48
CA CYS A 39 -15.35 -22.50 -10.99
C CYS A 39 -15.82 -23.17 -9.70
N ASP A 40 -15.79 -24.49 -9.65
CA ASP A 40 -15.99 -25.26 -8.40
C ASP A 40 -14.79 -25.15 -7.47
N ALA A 41 -13.59 -24.98 -8.04
CA ALA A 41 -12.35 -24.78 -7.30
C ALA A 41 -11.38 -23.89 -8.09
N ALA A 42 -10.58 -23.11 -7.40
CA ALA A 42 -9.53 -22.29 -7.97
C ALA A 42 -8.18 -22.62 -7.33
N LEU A 43 -7.17 -22.77 -8.17
CA LEU A 43 -5.79 -23.00 -7.77
C LEU A 43 -4.92 -21.85 -8.26
N THR A 44 -4.05 -21.39 -7.43
CA THR A 44 -2.99 -20.43 -7.79
C THR A 44 -1.66 -20.93 -7.28
N TRP A 45 -0.56 -20.41 -7.82
CA TRP A 45 0.75 -20.72 -7.27
C TRP A 45 1.54 -19.43 -7.00
N HIS A 46 2.47 -19.53 -6.08
CA HIS A 46 3.43 -18.49 -5.78
C HIS A 46 4.80 -19.13 -5.63
N PRO A 47 5.88 -18.55 -6.20
CA PRO A 47 7.22 -19.10 -6.03
C PRO A 47 7.62 -19.13 -4.56
N GLY A 48 8.27 -20.23 -4.16
CA GLY A 48 8.74 -20.45 -2.81
C GLY A 48 9.98 -21.34 -2.79
N ASN A 49 10.53 -21.57 -1.63
CA ASN A 49 11.72 -22.40 -1.44
C ASN A 49 11.40 -23.90 -1.25
N VAL A 50 10.12 -24.26 -1.19
CA VAL A 50 9.64 -25.63 -1.05
C VAL A 50 8.43 -25.88 -1.92
N ASN A 51 8.24 -27.12 -2.37
CA ASN A 51 7.03 -27.58 -3.02
C ASN A 51 6.02 -27.98 -1.96
N GLN A 52 4.93 -27.27 -1.85
CA GLN A 52 3.87 -27.52 -0.87
C GLN A 52 2.51 -27.03 -1.37
N VAL A 53 1.45 -27.61 -0.83
CA VAL A 53 0.11 -27.04 -0.92
C VAL A 53 -0.11 -26.22 0.34
N THR A 54 -0.40 -24.95 0.17
CA THR A 54 -0.72 -24.04 1.27
C THR A 54 -2.21 -23.73 1.26
N SER A 55 -2.84 -23.80 2.43
CA SER A 55 -4.14 -23.26 2.69
C SER A 55 -4.02 -22.33 3.90
N GLY A 56 -4.43 -21.11 3.78
CA GLY A 56 -4.28 -20.14 4.86
C GLY A 56 -4.95 -18.81 4.56
N THR A 57 -4.88 -17.91 5.52
CA THR A 57 -5.36 -16.55 5.37
C THR A 57 -4.32 -15.68 4.69
N CYS A 58 -4.77 -14.78 3.82
CA CYS A 58 -3.97 -13.67 3.31
C CYS A 58 -4.24 -12.42 4.12
N ASN A 59 -3.25 -11.57 4.29
CA ASN A 59 -3.46 -10.28 4.90
C ASN A 59 -4.27 -9.36 3.96
N THR A 60 -5.24 -8.65 4.53
CA THR A 60 -5.80 -7.46 3.89
C THR A 60 -4.68 -6.47 3.65
N CYS A 61 -4.72 -5.79 2.52
CA CYS A 61 -3.75 -4.77 2.15
C CYS A 61 -4.48 -3.51 1.70
N ILE A 62 -4.20 -2.39 2.38
CA ILE A 62 -4.69 -1.07 2.00
C ILE A 62 -3.48 -0.26 1.55
N GLN A 63 -3.53 0.27 0.34
CA GLN A 63 -2.50 1.10 -0.24
C GLN A 63 -3.01 2.52 -0.39
N THR A 64 -2.24 3.49 0.12
CA THR A 64 -2.65 4.89 0.16
C THR A 64 -1.47 5.78 -0.18
N GLU A 65 -1.65 6.68 -1.13
CA GLU A 65 -0.69 7.73 -1.45
C GLU A 65 -1.05 9.02 -0.72
N TYR A 66 -0.09 9.60 -0.01
CA TYR A 66 -0.20 10.92 0.60
C TYR A 66 0.69 11.89 -0.14
N LYS A 67 0.08 12.99 -0.57
CA LYS A 67 0.74 14.10 -1.27
C LYS A 67 0.72 15.32 -0.38
N PHE A 68 1.88 15.92 -0.20
CA PHE A 68 2.02 17.16 0.56
C PHE A 68 2.39 18.29 -0.40
N ALA A 69 1.75 19.43 -0.21
CA ALA A 69 2.02 20.65 -0.95
C ALA A 69 2.36 21.80 0.01
N GLY A 70 3.54 22.36 -0.17
CA GLY A 70 4.09 23.45 0.61
C GLY A 70 4.40 24.67 -0.24
N VAL A 71 5.43 25.44 0.16
CA VAL A 71 5.85 26.67 -0.51
C VAL A 71 7.36 26.63 -0.71
N ALA A 72 7.83 26.78 -1.95
CA ALA A 72 9.25 26.87 -2.25
C ALA A 72 9.88 28.17 -1.73
N SER A 73 11.09 28.10 -1.23
CA SER A 73 11.91 29.26 -0.93
C SER A 73 13.40 28.90 -0.98
N HIS A 74 14.26 29.91 -0.95
CA HIS A 74 15.70 29.67 -0.76
C HIS A 74 15.97 29.41 0.73
N ALA A 75 16.45 28.20 1.03
CA ALA A 75 16.58 27.72 2.43
C ALA A 75 17.51 28.58 3.32
N ALA A 76 18.47 29.29 2.74
CA ALA A 76 19.35 30.21 3.46
C ALA A 76 18.96 31.68 3.29
N GLY A 77 18.45 32.08 2.10
CA GLY A 77 18.18 33.49 1.80
C GLY A 77 16.79 33.98 2.27
N ALA A 78 15.79 33.09 2.32
CA ALA A 78 14.43 33.41 2.71
C ALA A 78 13.71 32.21 3.34
N PRO A 79 14.28 31.58 4.41
CA PRO A 79 13.70 30.36 4.99
C PRO A 79 12.31 30.57 5.57
N ASP A 80 12.00 31.75 6.07
CA ASP A 80 10.73 32.15 6.65
C ASP A 80 9.57 32.13 5.65
N LYS A 81 9.85 32.20 4.34
CA LYS A 81 8.86 32.17 3.28
C LYS A 81 8.50 30.75 2.83
N GLY A 82 9.29 29.77 3.19
CA GLY A 82 9.10 28.37 2.77
C GLY A 82 8.17 27.58 3.69
N ARG A 83 7.58 26.52 3.11
CA ARG A 83 6.86 25.47 3.83
C ARG A 83 7.24 24.14 3.19
N SER A 84 7.96 23.31 3.93
CA SER A 84 8.54 22.09 3.38
C SER A 84 7.52 20.95 3.39
N ALA A 85 7.12 20.52 2.21
CA ALA A 85 6.31 19.32 2.03
C ALA A 85 7.09 18.05 2.41
N ARG A 86 8.43 18.05 2.23
CA ARG A 86 9.28 16.94 2.63
C ARG A 86 9.31 16.78 4.15
N ASP A 87 9.38 17.87 4.90
CA ASP A 87 9.34 17.80 6.38
C ASP A 87 8.03 17.18 6.85
N ALA A 88 6.91 17.46 6.17
CA ALA A 88 5.63 16.81 6.46
C ALA A 88 5.70 15.30 6.25
N VAL A 89 6.33 14.81 5.17
CA VAL A 89 6.55 13.37 4.94
C VAL A 89 7.43 12.78 6.01
N GLU A 90 8.51 13.45 6.41
CA GLU A 90 9.41 12.95 7.44
C GLU A 90 8.72 12.87 8.81
N LEU A 91 7.98 13.91 9.20
CA LEU A 91 7.18 13.89 10.43
C LEU A 91 6.10 12.82 10.43
N MET A 92 5.40 12.62 9.31
CA MET A 92 4.46 11.52 9.14
C MET A 92 5.15 10.17 9.35
N ASN A 93 6.30 9.95 8.73
CA ASN A 93 7.05 8.70 8.85
C ASN A 93 7.48 8.45 10.29
N ILE A 94 7.96 9.47 11.00
CA ILE A 94 8.32 9.38 12.43
C ILE A 94 7.07 9.06 13.27
N GLY A 95 5.96 9.75 13.05
CA GLY A 95 4.71 9.49 13.76
C GLY A 95 4.22 8.07 13.60
N VAL A 96 4.36 7.50 12.41
CA VAL A 96 4.02 6.09 12.15
C VAL A 96 4.98 5.12 12.86
N GLN A 97 6.25 5.46 13.09
CA GLN A 97 7.13 4.61 13.92
C GLN A 97 6.58 4.45 15.34
N PHE A 98 6.12 5.55 15.96
CA PHE A 98 5.50 5.47 17.29
C PHE A 98 4.18 4.69 17.27
N LEU A 99 3.39 4.79 16.20
CA LEU A 99 2.17 4.00 16.03
C LEU A 99 2.46 2.49 16.05
N ARG A 100 3.61 2.05 15.54
CA ARG A 100 3.96 0.63 15.45
C ARG A 100 4.03 -0.08 16.80
N GLU A 101 4.31 0.63 17.88
CA GLU A 101 4.28 0.06 19.23
C GLU A 101 2.87 -0.21 19.74
N HIS A 102 1.86 0.36 19.10
CA HIS A 102 0.46 0.35 19.53
C HIS A 102 -0.50 -0.23 18.49
N MET A 103 -0.03 -1.20 17.72
CA MET A 103 -0.82 -1.94 16.74
C MET A 103 -0.73 -3.45 17.00
N PRO A 104 -1.69 -4.26 16.52
CA PRO A 104 -1.61 -5.71 16.66
C PRO A 104 -0.34 -6.30 16.06
N ASP A 105 0.24 -7.33 16.70
CA ASP A 105 1.44 -8.02 16.21
C ASP A 105 1.27 -8.61 14.80
N SER A 106 0.05 -8.94 14.42
CA SER A 106 -0.30 -9.42 13.07
C SER A 106 -0.34 -8.34 12.01
N ALA A 107 -0.39 -7.06 12.41
CA ALA A 107 -0.43 -5.93 11.49
C ALA A 107 0.97 -5.52 11.02
N ARG A 108 1.03 -4.90 9.84
CA ARG A 108 2.27 -4.32 9.29
C ARG A 108 1.96 -3.00 8.60
N ILE A 109 2.90 -2.08 8.71
CA ILE A 109 2.87 -0.81 7.97
C ILE A 109 4.22 -0.66 7.25
N HIS A 110 4.15 -0.46 5.95
CA HIS A 110 5.30 -0.18 5.10
C HIS A 110 5.11 1.15 4.40
N TYR A 111 6.19 1.81 4.00
CA TYR A 111 6.11 2.99 3.16
C TYR A 111 7.30 3.11 2.21
N SER A 112 7.09 3.88 1.16
CA SER A 112 8.14 4.31 0.24
C SER A 112 7.92 5.78 -0.11
N ILE A 113 8.96 6.60 -0.03
CA ILE A 113 8.92 7.98 -0.52
C ILE A 113 8.98 7.92 -2.04
N THR A 114 7.91 8.35 -2.70
CA THR A 114 7.78 8.30 -4.17
C THR A 114 8.18 9.60 -4.85
N ASP A 115 8.13 10.73 -4.13
CA ASP A 115 8.68 12.02 -4.55
C ASP A 115 9.26 12.72 -3.31
N ALA A 116 10.56 12.95 -3.29
CA ALA A 116 11.24 13.65 -2.21
C ALA A 116 11.23 15.19 -2.37
N GLY A 117 10.63 15.70 -3.44
CA GLY A 117 10.52 17.13 -3.69
C GLY A 117 11.71 17.79 -4.37
N GLY A 118 12.65 17.00 -4.85
CA GLY A 118 13.89 17.43 -5.50
C GLY A 118 15.15 17.01 -4.75
N ASP A 119 16.31 17.36 -5.31
CA ASP A 119 17.64 16.95 -4.88
C ASP A 119 18.52 18.12 -4.37
N SER A 120 18.02 19.34 -4.47
CA SER A 120 18.77 20.55 -4.09
C SER A 120 18.52 20.93 -2.63
N PRO A 121 19.55 20.83 -1.73
CA PRO A 121 19.37 21.06 -0.29
C PRO A 121 19.14 22.53 0.07
N ASN A 122 19.41 23.46 -0.83
CA ASN A 122 19.19 24.90 -0.66
C ASN A 122 17.78 25.37 -1.10
N VAL A 123 16.92 24.46 -1.49
CA VAL A 123 15.52 24.72 -1.88
C VAL A 123 14.60 24.07 -0.87
N VAL A 124 13.68 24.85 -0.27
CA VAL A 124 12.56 24.30 0.51
C VAL A 124 11.61 23.58 -0.44
N GLN A 125 11.34 22.31 -0.21
CA GLN A 125 10.61 21.45 -1.13
C GLN A 125 9.11 21.77 -1.12
N PRO A 126 8.54 22.27 -2.25
CA PRO A 126 7.12 22.64 -2.30
C PRO A 126 6.17 21.46 -2.49
N LYS A 127 6.70 20.28 -2.78
CA LYS A 127 5.92 19.05 -2.95
C LYS A 127 6.70 17.86 -2.43
N ALA A 128 6.00 16.87 -1.91
CA ALA A 128 6.56 15.55 -1.61
C ALA A 128 5.43 14.51 -1.59
N GLN A 129 5.78 13.25 -1.82
CA GLN A 129 4.81 12.15 -1.85
C GLN A 129 5.36 10.92 -1.16
N VAL A 130 4.50 10.22 -0.47
CA VAL A 130 4.81 8.95 0.18
C VAL A 130 3.67 7.96 -0.02
N LEU A 131 4.01 6.75 -0.39
CA LEU A 131 3.09 5.65 -0.56
C LEU A 131 3.16 4.76 0.69
N TYR A 132 2.03 4.55 1.32
CA TYR A 132 1.86 3.67 2.47
C TYR A 132 1.11 2.40 2.11
N MET A 133 1.45 1.34 2.80
CA MET A 133 0.78 0.05 2.73
C MET A 133 0.51 -0.45 4.15
N VAL A 134 -0.77 -0.57 4.49
CA VAL A 134 -1.25 -1.08 5.77
C VAL A 134 -1.76 -2.50 5.57
N ARG A 135 -1.31 -3.44 6.39
CA ARG A 135 -1.69 -4.85 6.33
C ARG A 135 -2.20 -5.35 7.67
N SER A 136 -3.25 -6.15 7.64
CA SER A 136 -3.73 -6.92 8.80
C SER A 136 -4.47 -8.18 8.33
N ILE A 137 -4.62 -9.17 9.19
CA ILE A 137 -5.40 -10.38 8.91
C ILE A 137 -6.88 -10.00 8.67
N TRP A 138 -7.41 -9.08 9.48
CA TRP A 138 -8.82 -8.68 9.41
C TRP A 138 -8.98 -7.32 8.72
N VAL A 139 -9.96 -7.22 7.85
CA VAL A 139 -10.31 -5.97 7.15
C VAL A 139 -10.60 -4.84 8.14
N LYS A 140 -11.36 -5.14 9.21
CA LYS A 140 -11.70 -4.17 10.25
C LYS A 140 -10.44 -3.55 10.87
N ASP A 141 -9.48 -4.37 11.27
CA ASP A 141 -8.26 -3.90 11.91
C ASP A 141 -7.39 -3.08 10.94
N ALA A 142 -7.36 -3.51 9.66
CA ALA A 142 -6.65 -2.75 8.62
C ALA A 142 -7.26 -1.36 8.41
N LEU A 143 -8.59 -1.25 8.41
CA LEU A 143 -9.30 0.03 8.28
C LEU A 143 -9.07 0.93 9.49
N GLU A 144 -9.19 0.41 10.71
CA GLU A 144 -8.94 1.16 11.94
C GLU A 144 -7.48 1.67 11.99
N LEU A 145 -6.53 0.84 11.58
CA LEU A 145 -5.13 1.21 11.51
C LEU A 145 -4.87 2.26 10.43
N GLN A 146 -5.53 2.14 9.28
CA GLN A 146 -5.47 3.12 8.19
C GLN A 146 -5.95 4.51 8.66
N GLU A 147 -7.05 4.57 9.41
CA GLU A 147 -7.54 5.84 9.98
C GLU A 147 -6.53 6.49 10.95
N ARG A 148 -5.78 5.67 11.69
CA ARG A 148 -4.72 6.19 12.57
C ARG A 148 -3.56 6.77 11.76
N VAL A 149 -3.17 6.12 10.66
CA VAL A 149 -2.17 6.65 9.71
C VAL A 149 -2.65 7.96 9.08
N ASP A 150 -3.93 8.03 8.67
CA ASP A 150 -4.53 9.24 8.11
C ASP A 150 -4.46 10.44 9.08
N ARG A 151 -4.74 10.20 10.36
CA ARG A 151 -4.63 11.25 11.40
C ARG A 151 -3.19 11.73 11.60
N ILE A 152 -2.21 10.82 11.50
CA ILE A 152 -0.79 11.20 11.57
C ILE A 152 -0.41 12.05 10.36
N ALA A 153 -0.85 11.70 9.16
CA ALA A 153 -0.61 12.48 7.95
C ALA A 153 -1.19 13.90 8.05
N LEU A 154 -2.42 14.01 8.55
CA LEU A 154 -3.07 15.29 8.79
C LEU A 154 -2.30 16.13 9.83
N ALA A 155 -1.92 15.51 10.94
CA ALA A 155 -1.13 16.19 11.98
C ALA A 155 0.21 16.69 11.44
N ALA A 156 0.91 15.89 10.64
CA ALA A 156 2.17 16.28 10.00
C ALA A 156 1.99 17.51 9.09
N SER A 157 0.91 17.55 8.30
CA SER A 157 0.60 18.71 7.47
C SER A 157 0.34 19.98 8.30
N MET A 158 -0.37 19.84 9.42
CA MET A 158 -0.63 20.97 10.33
C MET A 158 0.65 21.48 10.99
N MET A 159 1.57 20.60 11.38
CA MET A 159 2.85 20.96 11.99
C MET A 159 3.77 21.74 11.03
N THR A 160 3.62 21.55 9.73
CA THR A 160 4.48 22.14 8.70
C THR A 160 3.80 23.23 7.88
N ASP A 161 2.57 23.62 8.23
CA ASP A 161 1.74 24.54 7.46
C ASP A 161 1.64 24.14 5.97
N THR A 162 1.57 22.86 5.68
CA THR A 162 1.40 22.31 4.32
C THR A 162 -0.03 21.83 4.09
N LYS A 163 -0.38 21.54 2.84
CA LYS A 163 -1.64 20.92 2.49
C LYS A 163 -1.41 19.44 2.20
N MET A 164 -2.28 18.57 2.72
CA MET A 164 -2.23 17.14 2.50
C MET A 164 -3.43 16.70 1.63
N GLU A 165 -3.15 15.87 0.64
CA GLU A 165 -4.13 15.15 -0.17
C GLU A 165 -3.88 13.65 -0.02
N LYS A 166 -4.96 12.90 0.21
CA LYS A 166 -4.97 11.44 0.25
C LYS A 166 -5.58 10.90 -1.04
N LYS A 167 -4.93 9.88 -1.63
CA LYS A 167 -5.40 9.22 -2.84
C LYS A 167 -5.40 7.69 -2.72
#